data_871a6c3e3fa9444cb666adedbcf09fe2
#
_entry.id   871a6c3e3fa9444cb666adedbcf09fe2
#
_cell.length_a   1.000
_cell.length_b   1.000
_cell.length_c   1.000
_cell.angle_alpha   90.00
_cell.angle_beta   90.00
_cell.angle_gamma   90.00
#
_symmetry.space_group_name_H-M   'P 1'
#
loop_
_entity.id
_entity.type
_entity.pdbx_description
1 polymer ?
#
loop_
_entity_poly.entity_id
_entity_poly.type
_entity_poly.pdbx_seq_one_letter_code
_entity_poly.pdbx_strand_id
1 'polypeptide(L)'
;MPLVRDYEGTSALYKLCADHDLVMARIGYSDQDQIQGIVRGAARFGKDHGLDRVPVGIFATVGHYIFQQLPRYLTADHKLPSRGGDPKEYRRRLYRNARLAVSCIEVLTDPADSDFGHVFATHHYDHGHHTLPGGERSQNELLHEPEFIDFFSSVMFDDTHSPFEKNVEDSIAYRKMLERAGRRKVLEGCLEEVAAGGQGLAASPFTNPARIAEYLEKTGFELVVPNIGTESIHARAVGVQWNVLEEIDRLGVGHRLIVHGFSSIRTLSVAEQRRLGTLGVVGMNAWSYIPQSIGPKLLERAEQIRRHHDAEKGYPVGFDADQRPVYDASRDANVFFGPILDQVRDLKVSAIAESVYQILANLGYERLASSR
;
A
#
# COMPACT_ATOMS: atom_id res chain seq x y z
N MET A 1 9.35 -18.93 0.19
CA MET A 1 9.46 -17.72 1.02
C MET A 1 8.26 -16.84 0.72
N PRO A 2 7.40 -16.49 1.71
CA PRO A 2 6.13 -15.78 1.44
C PRO A 2 6.30 -14.27 1.22
N LEU A 3 7.36 -13.61 1.75
CA LEU A 3 7.75 -12.28 1.28
C LEU A 3 8.62 -12.42 0.03
N VAL A 4 8.08 -11.99 -1.11
CA VAL A 4 8.72 -12.07 -2.42
C VAL A 4 9.38 -10.73 -2.72
N ARG A 5 10.74 -10.70 -2.83
CA ARG A 5 11.52 -9.48 -3.06
C ARG A 5 12.38 -9.52 -4.33
N ASP A 6 12.58 -10.70 -4.87
CA ASP A 6 13.30 -10.84 -6.14
C ASP A 6 12.40 -10.49 -7.34
N TYR A 7 13.06 -10.21 -8.46
CA TYR A 7 12.37 -9.81 -9.68
C TYR A 7 11.48 -10.93 -10.25
N GLU A 8 12.02 -12.15 -10.30
CA GLU A 8 11.35 -13.29 -10.89
C GLU A 8 10.09 -13.67 -10.13
N GLY A 9 10.19 -13.75 -8.81
CA GLY A 9 9.05 -14.05 -7.95
C GLY A 9 7.99 -12.95 -7.97
N THR A 10 8.42 -11.67 -7.94
CA THR A 10 7.51 -10.53 -8.02
C THR A 10 6.78 -10.50 -9.36
N SER A 11 7.50 -10.69 -10.46
CA SER A 11 6.91 -10.77 -11.81
C SER A 11 5.94 -11.94 -11.93
N ALA A 12 6.28 -13.09 -11.33
CA ALA A 12 5.40 -14.27 -11.33
C ALA A 12 4.09 -14.01 -10.58
N LEU A 13 4.08 -13.21 -9.50
CA LEU A 13 2.84 -12.83 -8.81
C LEU A 13 1.96 -11.90 -9.66
N TYR A 14 2.54 -10.91 -10.33
CA TYR A 14 1.79 -10.08 -11.28
C TYR A 14 1.26 -10.90 -12.45
N LYS A 15 2.09 -11.84 -12.99
CA LYS A 15 1.65 -12.76 -14.04
C LYS A 15 0.49 -13.65 -13.55
N LEU A 16 0.56 -14.19 -12.33
CA LEU A 16 -0.54 -14.96 -11.75
C LEU A 16 -1.85 -14.15 -11.73
N CYS A 17 -1.78 -12.89 -11.32
CA CYS A 17 -2.94 -12.01 -11.35
C CYS A 17 -3.44 -11.79 -12.79
N ALA A 18 -2.54 -11.51 -13.72
CA ALA A 18 -2.86 -11.30 -15.14
C ALA A 18 -3.52 -12.53 -15.78
N ASP A 19 -2.98 -13.73 -15.54
CA ASP A 19 -3.51 -14.99 -16.09
C ASP A 19 -4.96 -15.30 -15.63
N HIS A 20 -5.42 -14.61 -14.56
CA HIS A 20 -6.78 -14.77 -14.02
C HIS A 20 -7.63 -13.50 -14.15
N ASP A 21 -7.20 -12.51 -14.92
CA ASP A 21 -7.84 -11.18 -15.00
C ASP A 21 -8.05 -10.55 -13.61
N LEU A 22 -7.15 -10.78 -12.70
CA LEU A 22 -7.19 -10.27 -11.32
C LEU A 22 -6.40 -8.98 -11.18
N VAL A 23 -6.92 -8.11 -10.34
CA VAL A 23 -6.21 -6.92 -9.86
C VAL A 23 -5.57 -7.24 -8.52
N MET A 24 -4.23 -7.24 -8.43
CA MET A 24 -3.54 -7.44 -7.16
C MET A 24 -3.86 -6.30 -6.20
N ALA A 25 -4.46 -6.63 -5.06
CA ALA A 25 -4.71 -5.66 -4.00
C ALA A 25 -3.37 -5.25 -3.38
N ARG A 26 -3.01 -3.97 -3.53
CA ARG A 26 -1.84 -3.37 -2.90
C ARG A 26 -2.33 -2.40 -1.82
N ILE A 27 -1.93 -2.61 -0.58
CA ILE A 27 -2.49 -1.94 0.58
C ILE A 27 -1.41 -1.20 1.34
N GLY A 28 -1.63 0.09 1.55
CA GLY A 28 -0.72 0.95 2.27
C GLY A 28 -0.74 0.70 3.77
N TYR A 29 0.42 0.83 4.41
CA TYR A 29 0.56 0.72 5.85
C TYR A 29 1.22 1.95 6.47
N SER A 30 0.91 2.23 7.73
CA SER A 30 1.59 3.25 8.54
C SER A 30 2.24 2.67 9.79
N ASP A 31 1.91 1.45 10.16
CA ASP A 31 2.47 0.75 11.32
C ASP A 31 2.36 -0.79 11.18
N GLN A 32 2.93 -1.49 12.15
CA GLN A 32 2.96 -2.95 12.18
C GLN A 32 1.58 -3.60 12.34
N ASP A 33 0.65 -2.96 13.06
CA ASP A 33 -0.69 -3.49 13.24
C ASP A 33 -1.44 -3.51 11.91
N GLN A 34 -1.19 -2.52 11.05
CA GLN A 34 -1.73 -2.52 9.68
C GLN A 34 -1.14 -3.66 8.85
N ILE A 35 0.18 -3.87 8.88
CA ILE A 35 0.80 -5.02 8.22
C ILE A 35 0.16 -6.33 8.70
N GLN A 36 0.01 -6.49 10.01
CA GLN A 36 -0.61 -7.67 10.60
C GLN A 36 -2.06 -7.86 10.13
N GLY A 37 -2.86 -6.79 10.12
CA GLY A 37 -4.24 -6.82 9.64
C GLY A 37 -4.34 -7.20 8.18
N ILE A 38 -3.44 -6.67 7.32
CA ILE A 38 -3.37 -7.00 5.90
C ILE A 38 -3.12 -8.49 5.71
N VAL A 39 -2.07 -9.03 6.35
CA VAL A 39 -1.71 -10.44 6.22
C VAL A 39 -2.82 -11.35 6.76
N ARG A 40 -3.40 -11.03 7.92
CA ARG A 40 -4.52 -11.82 8.50
C ARG A 40 -5.75 -11.83 7.60
N GLY A 41 -6.11 -10.70 7.00
CA GLY A 41 -7.25 -10.60 6.09
C GLY A 41 -7.05 -11.46 4.85
N ALA A 42 -5.87 -11.39 4.25
CA ALA A 42 -5.49 -12.21 3.09
C ALA A 42 -5.46 -13.70 3.43
N ALA A 43 -4.89 -14.06 4.58
CA ALA A 43 -4.81 -15.45 5.03
C ALA A 43 -6.19 -16.05 5.30
N ARG A 44 -7.08 -15.31 5.99
CA ARG A 44 -8.46 -15.75 6.23
C ARG A 44 -9.18 -15.98 4.90
N PHE A 45 -9.05 -15.06 3.95
CA PHE A 45 -9.64 -15.22 2.63
C PHE A 45 -9.13 -16.48 1.93
N GLY A 46 -7.81 -16.68 1.93
CA GLY A 46 -7.21 -17.88 1.34
C GLY A 46 -7.72 -19.18 1.95
N LYS A 47 -7.80 -19.24 3.28
CA LYS A 47 -8.33 -20.39 4.02
C LYS A 47 -9.79 -20.68 3.68
N ASP A 48 -10.64 -19.64 3.68
CA ASP A 48 -12.08 -19.78 3.42
C ASP A 48 -12.37 -20.25 1.98
N HIS A 49 -11.49 -19.92 1.03
CA HIS A 49 -11.64 -20.28 -0.39
C HIS A 49 -10.67 -21.39 -0.84
N GLY A 50 -9.93 -22.01 0.06
CA GLY A 50 -9.00 -23.11 -0.24
C GLY A 50 -7.86 -22.72 -1.18
N LEU A 51 -7.33 -21.50 -1.06
CA LEU A 51 -6.26 -21.00 -1.91
C LEU A 51 -4.89 -21.36 -1.32
N ASP A 52 -4.02 -21.94 -2.14
CA ASP A 52 -2.63 -22.23 -1.75
C ASP A 52 -1.73 -20.99 -1.90
N ARG A 53 -2.19 -19.98 -2.63
CA ARG A 53 -1.47 -18.71 -2.86
C ARG A 53 -2.44 -17.53 -2.88
N VAL A 54 -2.19 -16.58 -2.01
CA VAL A 54 -2.93 -15.30 -1.98
C VAL A 54 -1.93 -14.17 -2.23
N PRO A 55 -1.82 -13.65 -3.46
CA PRO A 55 -0.94 -12.52 -3.75
C PRO A 55 -1.49 -11.25 -3.13
N VAL A 56 -0.65 -10.50 -2.40
CA VAL A 56 -1.01 -9.20 -1.84
C VAL A 56 0.18 -8.26 -1.86
N GLY A 57 -0.04 -7.02 -2.29
CA GLY A 57 0.96 -5.96 -2.19
C GLY A 57 0.82 -5.21 -0.85
N ILE A 58 1.95 -4.96 -0.21
CA ILE A 58 2.04 -4.10 0.98
C ILE A 58 2.93 -2.94 0.59
N PHE A 59 2.47 -1.69 0.69
CA PHE A 59 3.25 -0.58 0.20
C PHE A 59 3.46 0.54 1.20
N ALA A 60 4.60 1.22 1.05
CA ALA A 60 4.95 2.43 1.75
C ALA A 60 5.23 3.55 0.76
N THR A 61 4.62 4.71 0.99
CA THR A 61 5.01 5.95 0.31
C THR A 61 6.19 6.56 1.05
N VAL A 62 7.36 6.51 0.42
CA VAL A 62 8.62 7.00 1.01
C VAL A 62 8.91 8.39 0.44
N GLY A 63 9.14 9.37 1.28
CA GLY A 63 9.44 10.74 0.86
C GLY A 63 8.34 11.73 1.20
N HIS A 64 7.33 11.90 0.36
CA HIS A 64 6.33 12.96 0.56
C HIS A 64 5.44 12.75 1.81
N TYR A 65 5.04 11.49 2.09
CA TYR A 65 4.13 11.13 3.19
C TYR A 65 4.80 10.31 4.30
N ILE A 66 6.11 10.28 4.35
CA ILE A 66 6.87 9.46 5.28
C ILE A 66 6.51 9.72 6.75
N PHE A 67 6.07 10.94 7.07
CA PHE A 67 5.64 11.31 8.41
C PHE A 67 4.40 10.57 8.89
N GLN A 68 3.57 10.07 7.97
CA GLN A 68 2.36 9.32 8.27
C GLN A 68 2.66 7.83 8.48
N GLN A 69 3.75 7.33 7.89
CA GLN A 69 4.07 5.91 7.81
C GLN A 69 5.18 5.46 8.78
N LEU A 70 5.87 6.42 9.41
CA LEU A 70 6.92 6.09 10.37
C LEU A 70 6.36 5.74 11.73
N PRO A 71 6.70 4.58 12.31
CA PRO A 71 6.39 4.29 13.69
C PRO A 71 7.04 5.35 14.60
N ARG A 72 6.22 6.13 15.30
CA ARG A 72 6.68 7.22 16.18
C ARG A 72 7.58 6.72 17.31
N TYR A 73 7.39 5.47 17.74
CA TYR A 73 8.19 4.86 18.81
C TYR A 73 9.65 4.57 18.44
N LEU A 74 10.03 4.69 17.16
CA LEU A 74 11.43 4.57 16.76
C LEU A 74 12.23 5.87 16.98
N THR A 75 11.60 6.93 17.43
CA THR A 75 12.25 8.20 17.73
C THR A 75 12.29 8.41 19.24
N ALA A 76 13.48 8.61 19.81
CA ALA A 76 13.65 8.78 21.26
C ALA A 76 12.81 9.92 21.85
N ASP A 77 12.54 10.94 21.07
CA ASP A 77 11.80 12.15 21.45
C ASP A 77 10.35 12.17 20.98
N HIS A 78 9.88 11.09 20.33
CA HIS A 78 8.54 11.00 19.71
C HIS A 78 8.21 12.14 18.74
N LYS A 79 9.18 12.93 18.33
CA LYS A 79 9.01 13.99 17.34
C LYS A 79 9.16 13.42 15.94
N LEU A 80 8.25 13.82 15.07
CA LEU A 80 8.44 13.58 13.64
C LEU A 80 9.65 14.40 13.19
N PRO A 81 10.55 13.83 12.36
CA PRO A 81 11.61 14.63 11.79
C PRO A 81 10.98 15.77 10.99
N SER A 82 11.31 17.01 11.33
CA SER A 82 10.94 18.13 10.48
C SER A 82 11.70 18.03 9.15
N ARG A 83 11.15 18.56 8.06
CA ARG A 83 11.86 18.66 6.76
C ARG A 83 13.21 19.36 6.86
N GLY A 84 13.49 20.09 7.95
CA GLY A 84 14.76 20.76 8.24
C GLY A 84 15.62 20.04 9.27
N GLY A 85 15.35 18.78 9.63
CA GLY A 85 16.16 17.98 10.52
C GLY A 85 17.45 17.45 9.87
N ASP A 86 18.34 16.83 10.67
CA ASP A 86 19.58 16.23 10.18
C ASP A 86 19.28 15.18 9.09
N PRO A 87 19.75 15.36 7.84
CA PRO A 87 19.51 14.42 6.75
C PRO A 87 20.02 13.00 7.04
N LYS A 88 21.12 12.88 7.81
CA LYS A 88 21.68 11.57 8.19
C LYS A 88 20.75 10.82 9.13
N GLU A 89 20.19 11.53 10.12
CA GLU A 89 19.22 10.93 11.05
C GLU A 89 17.93 10.53 10.31
N TYR A 90 17.45 11.39 9.43
CA TYR A 90 16.29 11.11 8.57
C TYR A 90 16.51 9.83 7.74
N ARG A 91 17.63 9.76 7.00
CA ARG A 91 18.02 8.58 6.22
C ARG A 91 18.09 7.32 7.09
N ARG A 92 18.76 7.40 8.25
CA ARG A 92 18.88 6.27 9.19
C ARG A 92 17.52 5.75 9.64
N ARG A 93 16.56 6.62 9.90
CA ARG A 93 15.19 6.26 10.29
C ARG A 93 14.46 5.53 9.17
N LEU A 94 14.62 5.97 7.92
CA LEU A 94 14.01 5.30 6.78
C LEU A 94 14.51 3.87 6.61
N TYR A 95 15.81 3.67 6.69
CA TYR A 95 16.39 2.32 6.64
C TYR A 95 15.87 1.41 7.75
N ARG A 96 15.77 1.92 8.98
CA ARG A 96 15.22 1.16 10.10
C ARG A 96 13.78 0.76 9.88
N ASN A 97 12.97 1.67 9.37
CA ASN A 97 11.55 1.40 9.11
C ASN A 97 11.35 0.40 7.99
N ALA A 98 12.07 0.54 6.89
CA ALA A 98 12.02 -0.43 5.80
C ALA A 98 12.42 -1.83 6.28
N ARG A 99 13.51 -1.92 7.07
CA ARG A 99 13.94 -3.18 7.69
C ARG A 99 12.87 -3.76 8.60
N LEU A 100 12.26 -2.94 9.45
CA LEU A 100 11.24 -3.37 10.40
C LEU A 100 9.99 -3.89 9.67
N ALA A 101 9.54 -3.20 8.62
CA ALA A 101 8.43 -3.64 7.80
C ALA A 101 8.71 -4.99 7.13
N VAL A 102 9.88 -5.11 6.50
CA VAL A 102 10.33 -6.37 5.88
C VAL A 102 10.33 -7.49 6.90
N SER A 103 10.98 -7.29 8.07
CA SER A 103 11.03 -8.32 9.11
C SER A 103 9.63 -8.70 9.64
N CYS A 104 8.73 -7.72 9.77
CA CYS A 104 7.36 -7.98 10.19
C CYS A 104 6.62 -8.85 9.15
N ILE A 105 6.73 -8.52 7.86
CA ILE A 105 6.11 -9.29 6.79
C ILE A 105 6.71 -10.70 6.73
N GLU A 106 8.04 -10.83 6.79
CA GLU A 106 8.75 -12.12 6.77
C GLU A 106 8.27 -13.04 7.89
N VAL A 107 8.24 -12.55 9.13
CA VAL A 107 7.79 -13.35 10.29
C VAL A 107 6.32 -13.76 10.15
N LEU A 108 5.46 -12.84 9.73
CA LEU A 108 4.02 -13.12 9.59
C LEU A 108 3.71 -14.13 8.48
N THR A 109 4.53 -14.18 7.44
CA THR A 109 4.28 -15.00 6.25
C THR A 109 5.22 -16.19 6.13
N ASP A 110 6.07 -16.48 7.13
CA ASP A 110 6.96 -17.65 7.12
C ASP A 110 6.13 -18.94 7.23
N PRO A 111 6.17 -19.83 6.22
CA PRO A 111 5.40 -21.07 6.27
C PRO A 111 5.88 -22.05 7.35
N ALA A 112 7.08 -21.88 7.91
CA ALA A 112 7.59 -22.73 8.98
C ALA A 112 7.00 -22.35 10.34
N ASP A 113 6.72 -21.06 10.56
CA ASP A 113 6.36 -20.51 11.87
C ASP A 113 4.97 -19.85 11.91
N SER A 114 4.27 -19.78 10.77
CA SER A 114 3.02 -19.03 10.66
C SER A 114 1.92 -19.78 9.90
N ASP A 115 0.69 -19.69 10.42
CA ASP A 115 -0.53 -20.14 9.74
C ASP A 115 -0.83 -19.33 8.46
N PHE A 116 -0.05 -18.28 8.18
CA PHE A 116 -0.24 -17.36 7.06
C PHE A 116 0.71 -17.63 5.88
N GLY A 117 1.43 -18.74 5.89
CA GLY A 117 2.44 -19.10 4.89
C GLY A 117 1.94 -19.23 3.45
N HIS A 118 0.62 -19.26 3.24
CA HIS A 118 -0.01 -19.22 1.91
C HIS A 118 -0.25 -17.78 1.40
N VAL A 119 0.04 -16.74 2.20
CA VAL A 119 0.02 -15.34 1.77
C VAL A 119 1.35 -14.99 1.11
N PHE A 120 1.34 -14.67 -0.17
CA PHE A 120 2.51 -14.23 -0.92
C PHE A 120 2.51 -12.70 -1.00
N ALA A 121 3.29 -12.10 -0.12
CA ALA A 121 3.36 -10.64 0.01
C ALA A 121 4.48 -10.06 -0.85
N THR A 122 4.22 -8.92 -1.49
CA THR A 122 5.22 -8.03 -2.05
C THR A 122 5.34 -6.78 -1.18
N HIS A 123 6.53 -6.18 -1.10
CA HIS A 123 6.74 -4.89 -0.46
C HIS A 123 7.05 -3.84 -1.53
N HIS A 124 6.19 -2.88 -1.73
CA HIS A 124 6.28 -1.91 -2.81
C HIS A 124 6.70 -0.52 -2.31
N TYR A 125 7.64 0.11 -3.04
CA TYR A 125 8.01 1.51 -2.86
C TYR A 125 7.10 2.38 -3.72
N ASP A 126 6.15 3.04 -3.07
CA ASP A 126 5.12 3.85 -3.71
C ASP A 126 5.55 5.33 -3.78
N HIS A 127 5.30 6.00 -4.90
CA HIS A 127 5.66 7.41 -5.16
C HIS A 127 7.12 7.77 -4.85
N GLY A 128 8.05 7.09 -5.49
CA GLY A 128 9.45 7.48 -5.49
C GLY A 128 9.65 8.74 -6.35
N HIS A 129 9.32 9.92 -5.80
CA HIS A 129 9.42 11.17 -6.54
C HIS A 129 10.86 11.48 -6.93
N HIS A 130 11.12 11.59 -8.24
CA HIS A 130 12.40 12.02 -8.80
C HIS A 130 12.51 13.54 -8.84
N THR A 131 11.45 14.20 -9.27
CA THR A 131 11.32 15.66 -9.25
C THR A 131 10.17 16.10 -8.34
N LEU A 132 10.22 17.34 -7.88
CA LEU A 132 9.15 18.00 -7.13
C LEU A 132 8.40 18.99 -8.01
N PRO A 133 7.20 19.45 -7.59
CA PRO A 133 6.52 20.56 -8.28
C PRO A 133 7.47 21.75 -8.48
N GLY A 134 7.56 22.24 -9.72
CA GLY A 134 8.51 23.28 -10.09
C GLY A 134 9.81 22.77 -10.72
N GLY A 135 9.97 21.46 -10.91
CA GLY A 135 11.12 20.85 -11.61
C GLY A 135 12.38 20.70 -10.75
N GLU A 136 12.27 20.93 -9.45
CA GLU A 136 13.37 20.68 -8.52
C GLU A 136 13.54 19.17 -8.26
N ARG A 137 14.80 18.70 -8.20
CA ARG A 137 15.07 17.30 -7.84
C ARG A 137 14.57 17.03 -6.42
N SER A 138 13.91 15.88 -6.23
CA SER A 138 13.46 15.45 -4.92
C SER A 138 14.63 15.35 -3.93
N GLN A 139 14.42 15.81 -2.71
CA GLN A 139 15.39 15.63 -1.62
C GLN A 139 15.44 14.17 -1.12
N ASN A 140 14.54 13.31 -1.59
CA ASN A 140 14.54 11.90 -1.25
C ASN A 140 15.57 11.14 -2.09
N GLU A 141 16.83 11.20 -1.68
CA GLU A 141 17.93 10.51 -2.35
C GLU A 141 17.84 8.99 -2.25
N LEU A 142 17.00 8.44 -1.36
CA LEU A 142 16.88 7.00 -1.13
C LEU A 142 16.36 6.23 -2.34
N LEU A 143 15.60 6.89 -3.22
CA LEU A 143 15.20 6.33 -4.52
C LEU A 143 16.42 5.89 -5.34
N HIS A 144 17.54 6.60 -5.20
CA HIS A 144 18.78 6.35 -5.95
C HIS A 144 19.82 5.52 -5.17
N GLU A 145 19.44 4.94 -4.03
CA GLU A 145 20.28 4.07 -3.21
C GLU A 145 19.93 2.60 -3.41
N PRO A 146 20.69 1.82 -4.19
CA PRO A 146 20.38 0.43 -4.47
C PRO A 146 20.17 -0.43 -3.22
N GLU A 147 20.94 -0.17 -2.14
CA GLU A 147 20.83 -0.87 -0.87
C GLU A 147 19.49 -0.59 -0.16
N PHE A 148 18.94 0.61 -0.32
CA PHE A 148 17.61 0.93 0.20
C PHE A 148 16.51 0.27 -0.65
N ILE A 149 16.71 0.24 -1.97
CA ILE A 149 15.78 -0.40 -2.90
C ILE A 149 15.71 -1.93 -2.68
N ASP A 150 16.74 -2.54 -2.11
CA ASP A 150 16.74 -3.97 -1.78
C ASP A 150 15.67 -4.37 -0.74
N PHE A 151 15.11 -3.43 0.02
CA PHE A 151 13.97 -3.70 0.90
C PHE A 151 12.65 -3.91 0.15
N PHE A 152 12.59 -3.57 -1.14
CA PHE A 152 11.34 -3.57 -1.90
C PHE A 152 11.35 -4.63 -3.01
N SER A 153 10.17 -5.15 -3.29
CA SER A 153 9.87 -6.07 -4.39
C SER A 153 9.76 -5.32 -5.72
N SER A 154 9.11 -4.16 -5.65
CA SER A 154 8.85 -3.28 -6.80
C SER A 154 8.96 -1.82 -6.37
N VAL A 155 9.25 -0.95 -7.34
CA VAL A 155 9.51 0.48 -7.11
C VAL A 155 8.76 1.30 -8.14
N MET A 156 7.99 2.27 -7.65
CA MET A 156 7.41 3.30 -8.50
C MET A 156 8.39 4.47 -8.64
N PHE A 157 8.86 4.69 -9.85
CA PHE A 157 9.62 5.87 -10.23
C PHE A 157 8.65 6.95 -10.70
N ASP A 158 8.48 7.99 -9.90
CA ASP A 158 7.52 9.05 -10.12
C ASP A 158 8.23 10.33 -10.56
N ASP A 159 8.13 10.63 -11.86
CA ASP A 159 8.65 11.85 -12.47
C ASP A 159 7.55 12.64 -13.21
N THR A 160 6.34 12.60 -12.66
CA THR A 160 5.14 13.23 -13.23
C THR A 160 5.24 14.76 -13.36
N HIS A 161 6.16 15.39 -12.64
CA HIS A 161 6.42 16.83 -12.72
C HIS A 161 7.33 17.23 -13.89
N SER A 162 7.93 16.25 -14.57
CA SER A 162 8.75 16.48 -15.75
C SER A 162 7.91 16.35 -17.05
N PRO A 163 8.30 17.04 -18.15
CA PRO A 163 7.74 16.75 -19.46
C PRO A 163 7.90 15.29 -19.85
N PHE A 164 7.00 14.74 -20.67
CA PHE A 164 6.96 13.34 -21.03
C PHE A 164 8.31 12.79 -21.52
N GLU A 165 8.98 13.49 -22.42
CA GLU A 165 10.26 13.07 -22.98
C GLU A 165 11.35 13.00 -21.89
N LYS A 166 11.32 13.93 -20.94
CA LYS A 166 12.25 13.96 -19.81
C LYS A 166 11.96 12.84 -18.82
N ASN A 167 10.68 12.58 -18.52
CA ASN A 167 10.26 11.45 -17.70
C ASN A 167 10.74 10.12 -18.30
N VAL A 168 10.60 9.93 -19.62
CA VAL A 168 11.12 8.74 -20.33
C VAL A 168 12.65 8.63 -20.19
N GLU A 169 13.39 9.72 -20.41
CA GLU A 169 14.84 9.75 -20.29
C GLU A 169 15.31 9.40 -18.87
N ASP A 170 14.70 10.01 -17.85
CA ASP A 170 15.05 9.81 -16.44
C ASP A 170 14.66 8.39 -15.97
N SER A 171 13.55 7.84 -16.44
CA SER A 171 13.14 6.47 -16.18
C SER A 171 14.15 5.46 -16.75
N ILE A 172 14.63 5.68 -17.99
CA ILE A 172 15.69 4.86 -18.60
C ILE A 172 16.99 4.95 -17.79
N ALA A 173 17.35 6.16 -17.36
CA ALA A 173 18.54 6.39 -16.56
C ALA A 173 18.46 5.68 -15.20
N TYR A 174 17.28 5.73 -14.56
CA TYR A 174 17.00 5.06 -13.29
C TYR A 174 17.14 3.53 -13.42
N ARG A 175 16.51 2.91 -14.42
CA ARG A 175 16.65 1.48 -14.70
C ARG A 175 18.12 1.09 -14.88
N LYS A 176 18.84 1.83 -15.73
CA LYS A 176 20.28 1.58 -15.98
C LYS A 176 21.12 1.74 -14.70
N MET A 177 20.76 2.65 -13.82
CA MET A 177 21.43 2.82 -12.53
C MET A 177 21.30 1.57 -11.67
N LEU A 178 20.09 1.01 -11.55
CA LEU A 178 19.84 -0.23 -10.79
C LEU A 178 20.57 -1.43 -11.44
N GLU A 179 20.51 -1.57 -12.76
CA GLU A 179 21.22 -2.63 -13.51
C GLU A 179 22.74 -2.58 -13.28
N ARG A 180 23.35 -1.40 -13.33
CA ARG A 180 24.79 -1.20 -13.01
C ARG A 180 25.14 -1.59 -11.59
N ALA A 181 24.22 -1.41 -10.66
CA ALA A 181 24.37 -1.85 -9.27
C ALA A 181 24.09 -3.34 -9.07
N GLY A 182 23.82 -4.10 -10.14
CA GLY A 182 23.47 -5.52 -10.08
C GLY A 182 22.08 -5.78 -9.49
N ARG A 183 21.16 -4.80 -9.55
CA ARG A 183 19.80 -4.92 -9.06
C ARG A 183 18.81 -4.99 -10.21
N ARG A 184 17.87 -5.91 -10.08
CA ARG A 184 16.72 -6.01 -10.98
C ARG A 184 15.45 -6.00 -10.14
N LYS A 185 14.57 -5.07 -10.41
CA LYS A 185 13.30 -4.87 -9.71
C LYS A 185 12.17 -4.72 -10.72
N VAL A 186 10.96 -5.07 -10.34
CA VAL A 186 9.78 -4.68 -11.10
C VAL A 186 9.62 -3.17 -10.95
N LEU A 187 9.69 -2.45 -12.06
CA LEU A 187 9.63 -1.00 -12.11
C LEU A 187 8.26 -0.54 -12.59
N GLU A 188 7.74 0.46 -11.92
CA GLU A 188 6.47 1.11 -12.19
C GLU A 188 6.72 2.58 -12.51
N GLY A 189 6.20 3.05 -13.63
CA GLY A 189 6.25 4.46 -14.01
C GLY A 189 4.95 5.18 -13.77
N CYS A 190 4.99 6.51 -13.75
CA CYS A 190 3.81 7.35 -13.67
C CYS A 190 3.92 8.45 -14.73
N LEU A 191 2.86 8.67 -15.50
CA LEU A 191 2.87 9.64 -16.60
C LEU A 191 2.25 10.97 -16.19
N GLU A 192 1.16 10.93 -15.46
CA GLU A 192 0.44 12.10 -14.97
C GLU A 192 0.16 11.95 -13.48
N GLU A 193 0.12 13.08 -12.78
CA GLU A 193 -0.26 13.11 -11.37
C GLU A 193 -1.72 12.64 -11.20
N VAL A 194 -1.93 11.67 -10.32
CA VAL A 194 -3.29 11.28 -9.92
C VAL A 194 -3.83 12.34 -8.97
N ALA A 195 -4.94 12.96 -9.32
CA ALA A 195 -5.51 14.06 -8.56
C ALA A 195 -5.72 13.72 -7.09
N ALA A 196 -5.19 14.55 -6.19
CA ALA A 196 -5.52 14.49 -4.78
C ALA A 196 -6.95 15.03 -4.56
N GLY A 197 -7.73 14.36 -3.71
CA GLY A 197 -9.12 14.73 -3.47
C GLY A 197 -9.29 16.20 -3.10
N GLY A 198 -10.22 16.85 -3.78
CA GLY A 198 -10.56 18.26 -3.59
C GLY A 198 -9.90 19.25 -4.55
N GLN A 199 -8.95 18.82 -5.37
CA GLN A 199 -8.34 19.69 -6.38
C GLN A 199 -9.16 19.80 -7.68
N GLY A 200 -10.14 18.93 -7.88
CA GLY A 200 -10.99 18.89 -9.06
C GLY A 200 -10.25 18.37 -10.32
N LEU A 201 -11.02 17.89 -11.31
CA LEU A 201 -10.49 17.34 -12.56
C LEU A 201 -9.68 18.31 -13.42
N ALA A 202 -9.76 19.60 -13.15
CA ALA A 202 -9.02 20.61 -13.90
C ALA A 202 -7.50 20.57 -13.67
N ALA A 203 -7.04 19.80 -12.66
CA ALA A 203 -5.65 19.82 -12.23
C ALA A 203 -4.74 18.87 -13.02
N SER A 204 -5.27 17.76 -13.58
CA SER A 204 -4.46 16.83 -14.38
C SER A 204 -5.28 16.22 -15.52
N PRO A 205 -4.78 16.25 -16.76
CA PRO A 205 -5.46 15.62 -17.89
C PRO A 205 -5.48 14.10 -17.73
N PHE A 206 -6.49 13.43 -18.33
CA PHE A 206 -6.46 11.98 -18.46
C PHE A 206 -5.27 11.54 -19.31
N THR A 207 -4.71 10.38 -18.97
CA THR A 207 -3.58 9.84 -19.72
C THR A 207 -3.96 9.61 -21.18
N ASN A 208 -3.08 10.06 -22.09
CA ASN A 208 -3.17 9.70 -23.50
C ASN A 208 -2.74 8.22 -23.67
N PRO A 209 -3.64 7.32 -24.14
CA PRO A 209 -3.33 5.90 -24.32
C PRO A 209 -2.07 5.61 -25.14
N ALA A 210 -1.82 6.36 -26.20
CA ALA A 210 -0.63 6.17 -27.04
C ALA A 210 0.68 6.41 -26.25
N ARG A 211 0.69 7.34 -25.31
CA ARG A 211 1.84 7.61 -24.44
C ARG A 211 2.15 6.47 -23.48
N ILE A 212 1.14 5.72 -23.05
CA ILE A 212 1.33 4.51 -22.22
C ILE A 212 2.18 3.49 -22.98
N ALA A 213 1.76 3.14 -24.22
CA ALA A 213 2.48 2.18 -25.05
C ALA A 213 3.91 2.65 -25.34
N GLU A 214 4.05 3.92 -25.73
CA GLU A 214 5.37 4.53 -26.02
C GLU A 214 6.28 4.52 -24.79
N TYR A 215 5.76 4.88 -23.61
CA TYR A 215 6.52 4.88 -22.37
C TYR A 215 7.04 3.50 -22.02
N LEU A 216 6.16 2.49 -22.03
CA LEU A 216 6.52 1.11 -21.72
C LEU A 216 7.53 0.52 -22.71
N GLU A 217 7.40 0.84 -24.01
CA GLU A 217 8.34 0.41 -25.05
C GLU A 217 9.71 1.04 -24.85
N LYS A 218 9.79 2.37 -24.65
CA LYS A 218 11.04 3.11 -24.53
C LYS A 218 11.78 2.82 -23.23
N THR A 219 11.06 2.79 -22.10
CA THR A 219 11.68 2.63 -20.77
C THR A 219 11.99 1.18 -20.44
N GLY A 220 11.19 0.24 -20.97
CA GLY A 220 11.22 -1.16 -20.60
C GLY A 220 10.75 -1.40 -19.15
N PHE A 221 10.03 -0.46 -18.55
CA PHE A 221 9.38 -0.67 -17.26
C PHE A 221 8.30 -1.73 -17.39
N GLU A 222 8.09 -2.51 -16.34
CA GLU A 222 7.09 -3.58 -16.33
C GLU A 222 5.67 -3.05 -16.16
N LEU A 223 5.50 -1.98 -15.39
CA LEU A 223 4.21 -1.45 -14.96
C LEU A 223 4.14 0.06 -15.18
N VAL A 224 2.91 0.58 -15.30
CA VAL A 224 2.66 2.01 -15.42
C VAL A 224 1.35 2.42 -14.75
N VAL A 225 1.34 3.62 -14.18
CA VAL A 225 0.14 4.23 -13.56
C VAL A 225 -0.46 5.24 -14.54
N PRO A 226 -1.65 4.96 -15.12
CA PRO A 226 -2.40 5.94 -15.90
C PRO A 226 -3.29 6.80 -14.99
N ASN A 227 -3.51 8.06 -15.34
CA ASN A 227 -4.62 8.85 -14.82
C ASN A 227 -5.91 8.53 -15.58
N ILE A 228 -6.77 7.74 -14.98
CA ILE A 228 -8.06 7.31 -15.54
C ILE A 228 -9.24 7.98 -14.82
N GLY A 229 -9.02 9.10 -14.15
CA GLY A 229 -10.05 9.84 -13.42
C GLY A 229 -10.32 9.33 -11.99
N THR A 230 -9.50 8.41 -11.49
CA THR A 230 -9.55 7.99 -10.09
C THR A 230 -8.88 9.03 -9.19
N GLU A 231 -9.43 9.24 -8.01
CA GLU A 231 -8.90 10.20 -7.02
C GLU A 231 -8.38 9.48 -5.78
N SER A 232 -7.25 9.97 -5.26
CA SER A 232 -6.74 9.63 -3.93
C SER A 232 -7.46 10.47 -2.85
N ILE A 233 -7.52 9.98 -1.62
CA ILE A 233 -7.91 10.68 -0.37
C ILE A 233 -9.40 10.97 -0.20
N HIS A 234 -10.09 11.65 -1.12
CA HIS A 234 -11.52 11.96 -1.01
C HIS A 234 -12.20 11.84 -2.36
N ALA A 235 -12.88 10.73 -2.59
CA ALA A 235 -13.62 10.52 -3.83
C ALA A 235 -14.84 11.47 -3.91
N ARG A 236 -14.66 12.59 -4.59
CA ARG A 236 -15.76 13.27 -5.29
C ARG A 236 -15.71 12.89 -6.77
N ALA A 237 -15.32 11.66 -7.03
CA ALA A 237 -14.84 11.14 -8.28
C ALA A 237 -15.72 11.50 -9.47
N VAL A 238 -15.06 11.87 -10.50
CA VAL A 238 -15.60 11.88 -11.89
C VAL A 238 -15.92 10.46 -12.36
N GLY A 239 -15.39 9.47 -11.66
CA GLY A 239 -15.51 8.07 -12.02
C GLY A 239 -14.40 7.61 -12.97
N VAL A 240 -14.26 6.28 -13.06
CA VAL A 240 -13.31 5.64 -13.97
C VAL A 240 -13.65 5.98 -15.41
N GLN A 241 -12.69 6.47 -16.16
CA GLN A 241 -12.81 6.72 -17.59
C GLN A 241 -12.60 5.41 -18.37
N TRP A 242 -13.66 4.66 -18.49
CA TRP A 242 -13.65 3.34 -19.14
C TRP A 242 -13.14 3.37 -20.57
N ASN A 243 -13.50 4.41 -21.32
CA ASN A 243 -13.03 4.62 -22.69
C ASN A 243 -11.51 4.73 -22.79
N VAL A 244 -10.86 5.35 -21.80
CA VAL A 244 -9.39 5.44 -21.74
C VAL A 244 -8.77 4.06 -21.53
N LEU A 245 -9.31 3.28 -20.57
CA LEU A 245 -8.85 1.91 -20.34
C LEU A 245 -9.06 0.99 -21.55
N GLU A 246 -10.23 1.06 -22.17
CA GLU A 246 -10.56 0.28 -23.38
C GLU A 246 -9.66 0.64 -24.58
N GLU A 247 -9.23 1.89 -24.67
CA GLU A 247 -8.29 2.31 -25.70
C GLU A 247 -6.88 1.82 -25.42
N ILE A 248 -6.42 1.86 -24.15
CA ILE A 248 -5.13 1.30 -23.75
C ILE A 248 -5.12 -0.22 -24.02
N ASP A 249 -6.18 -0.94 -23.68
CA ASP A 249 -6.31 -2.37 -23.94
C ASP A 249 -6.23 -2.70 -25.43
N ARG A 250 -6.92 -1.92 -26.29
CA ARG A 250 -6.85 -2.05 -27.76
C ARG A 250 -5.46 -1.82 -28.35
N LEU A 251 -4.60 -1.08 -27.66
CA LEU A 251 -3.20 -0.89 -28.05
C LEU A 251 -2.30 -2.11 -27.69
N GLY A 252 -2.87 -3.13 -27.04
CA GLY A 252 -2.15 -4.35 -26.72
C GLY A 252 -1.08 -4.19 -25.64
N VAL A 253 -1.24 -3.22 -24.77
CA VAL A 253 -0.32 -2.98 -23.63
C VAL A 253 -0.26 -4.18 -22.67
N GLY A 254 -1.31 -4.99 -22.63
CA GLY A 254 -1.44 -6.16 -21.77
C GLY A 254 -1.69 -5.78 -20.31
N HIS A 255 -1.53 -6.75 -19.41
CA HIS A 255 -1.75 -6.57 -17.98
C HIS A 255 -0.54 -5.87 -17.31
N ARG A 256 -0.42 -4.55 -17.54
CA ARG A 256 0.70 -3.73 -17.08
C ARG A 256 0.24 -2.45 -16.36
N LEU A 257 -1.07 -2.28 -16.15
CA LEU A 257 -1.61 -1.07 -15.56
C LEU A 257 -1.75 -1.22 -14.04
N ILE A 258 -1.32 -0.20 -13.33
CA ILE A 258 -1.58 -0.03 -11.89
C ILE A 258 -2.52 1.15 -11.70
N VAL A 259 -3.57 0.98 -10.90
CA VAL A 259 -4.52 2.03 -10.61
C VAL A 259 -4.32 2.58 -9.21
N HIS A 260 -4.16 3.88 -9.10
CA HIS A 260 -4.19 4.61 -7.84
C HIS A 260 -5.61 5.15 -7.58
N GLY A 261 -5.88 5.56 -6.33
CA GLY A 261 -7.17 6.16 -5.99
C GLY A 261 -8.29 5.13 -5.71
N PHE A 262 -8.00 4.10 -4.91
CA PHE A 262 -9.01 3.10 -4.49
C PHE A 262 -10.28 3.71 -3.88
N SER A 263 -10.21 4.92 -3.33
CA SER A 263 -11.38 5.64 -2.83
C SER A 263 -12.48 5.80 -3.89
N SER A 264 -12.09 5.95 -5.17
CA SER A 264 -13.01 5.96 -6.31
C SER A 264 -13.44 4.55 -6.70
N ILE A 265 -12.50 3.60 -6.74
CA ILE A 265 -12.77 2.21 -7.17
C ILE A 265 -13.79 1.52 -6.25
N ARG A 266 -13.72 1.75 -4.94
CA ARG A 266 -14.65 1.15 -3.98
C ARG A 266 -16.12 1.55 -4.19
N THR A 267 -16.40 2.63 -4.92
CA THR A 267 -17.76 3.07 -5.25
C THR A 267 -18.35 2.36 -6.46
N LEU A 268 -17.51 1.65 -7.21
CA LEU A 268 -17.93 0.83 -8.34
C LEU A 268 -18.64 -0.43 -7.84
N SER A 269 -19.54 -0.95 -8.65
CA SER A 269 -20.09 -2.29 -8.44
C SER A 269 -19.01 -3.35 -8.46
N VAL A 270 -19.25 -4.52 -7.85
CA VAL A 270 -18.31 -5.64 -7.87
C VAL A 270 -17.97 -6.07 -9.30
N ALA A 271 -18.95 -6.04 -10.21
CA ALA A 271 -18.73 -6.37 -11.62
C ALA A 271 -17.76 -5.38 -12.28
N GLU A 272 -17.90 -4.09 -12.00
CA GLU A 272 -16.99 -3.06 -12.53
C GLU A 272 -15.59 -3.16 -11.92
N GLN A 273 -15.46 -3.44 -10.59
CA GLN A 273 -14.17 -3.68 -9.98
C GLN A 273 -13.43 -4.86 -10.63
N ARG A 274 -14.13 -5.95 -10.93
CA ARG A 274 -13.59 -7.12 -11.64
C ARG A 274 -13.27 -6.83 -13.10
N ARG A 275 -14.04 -5.96 -13.76
CA ARG A 275 -13.79 -5.53 -15.14
C ARG A 275 -12.44 -4.82 -15.30
N LEU A 276 -11.91 -4.17 -14.26
CA LEU A 276 -10.58 -3.56 -14.33
C LEU A 276 -9.51 -4.58 -14.74
N GLY A 277 -9.55 -5.79 -14.17
CA GLY A 277 -8.61 -6.87 -14.53
C GLY A 277 -8.69 -7.26 -16.00
N THR A 278 -9.89 -7.38 -16.56
CA THR A 278 -10.07 -7.71 -18.00
C THR A 278 -9.59 -6.61 -18.95
N LEU A 279 -9.37 -5.38 -18.46
CA LEU A 279 -8.84 -4.23 -19.22
C LEU A 279 -7.37 -3.93 -18.92
N GLY A 280 -6.62 -4.94 -18.48
CA GLY A 280 -5.17 -4.83 -18.31
C GLY A 280 -4.69 -4.23 -16.99
N VAL A 281 -5.59 -3.92 -16.04
CA VAL A 281 -5.20 -3.51 -14.69
C VAL A 281 -4.76 -4.74 -13.90
N VAL A 282 -3.52 -4.75 -13.44
CA VAL A 282 -2.91 -5.88 -12.73
C VAL A 282 -2.64 -5.59 -11.26
N GLY A 283 -2.77 -4.33 -10.85
CA GLY A 283 -2.61 -3.94 -9.45
C GLY A 283 -3.33 -2.64 -9.11
N MET A 284 -3.60 -2.44 -7.82
CA MET A 284 -4.36 -1.30 -7.35
C MET A 284 -3.93 -0.88 -5.94
N ASN A 285 -3.61 0.42 -5.77
CA ASN A 285 -3.18 0.98 -4.49
C ASN A 285 -4.35 1.44 -3.63
N ALA A 286 -4.55 0.79 -2.47
CA ALA A 286 -5.53 1.14 -1.46
C ALA A 286 -4.84 1.77 -0.24
N TRP A 287 -4.78 3.11 -0.19
CA TRP A 287 -4.19 3.84 0.93
C TRP A 287 -5.25 4.39 1.89
N SER A 288 -6.04 5.34 1.43
CA SER A 288 -6.97 6.10 2.28
C SER A 288 -8.21 5.30 2.73
N TYR A 289 -8.52 4.22 2.01
CA TYR A 289 -9.68 3.38 2.32
C TYR A 289 -9.59 2.76 3.74
N ILE A 290 -8.42 2.22 4.09
CA ILE A 290 -8.25 1.56 5.40
C ILE A 290 -8.48 2.57 6.56
N PRO A 291 -7.76 3.71 6.65
CA PRO A 291 -8.04 4.70 7.69
C PRO A 291 -9.49 5.19 7.71
N GLN A 292 -10.10 5.39 6.54
CA GLN A 292 -11.49 5.85 6.44
C GLN A 292 -12.50 4.79 6.93
N SER A 293 -12.25 3.52 6.69
CA SER A 293 -13.16 2.43 7.08
C SER A 293 -13.06 2.08 8.57
N ILE A 294 -11.87 2.18 9.16
CA ILE A 294 -11.63 1.79 10.56
C ILE A 294 -11.61 2.97 11.52
N GLY A 295 -11.24 4.17 11.05
CA GLY A 295 -11.11 5.36 11.90
C GLY A 295 -12.33 5.64 12.76
N PRO A 296 -13.56 5.65 12.23
CA PRO A 296 -14.77 5.85 13.02
C PRO A 296 -14.92 4.82 14.15
N LYS A 297 -14.64 3.54 13.89
CA LYS A 297 -14.73 2.47 14.90
C LYS A 297 -13.70 2.64 16.02
N LEU A 298 -12.48 3.06 15.67
CA LEU A 298 -11.44 3.34 16.67
C LEU A 298 -11.77 4.57 17.51
N LEU A 299 -12.32 5.63 16.90
CA LEU A 299 -12.76 6.83 17.60
C LEU A 299 -13.92 6.51 18.57
N GLU A 300 -14.90 5.74 18.11
CA GLU A 300 -16.00 5.29 18.95
C GLU A 300 -15.49 4.49 20.16
N ARG A 301 -14.56 3.56 19.94
CA ARG A 301 -13.97 2.77 21.02
C ARG A 301 -13.17 3.63 22.00
N ALA A 302 -12.37 4.56 21.52
CA ALA A 302 -11.63 5.48 22.36
C ALA A 302 -12.56 6.34 23.20
N GLU A 303 -13.67 6.80 22.63
CA GLU A 303 -14.68 7.58 23.35
C GLU A 303 -15.44 6.74 24.41
N GLN A 304 -15.74 5.46 24.12
CA GLN A 304 -16.29 4.53 25.11
C GLN A 304 -15.33 4.37 26.30
N ILE A 305 -14.05 4.15 26.03
CA ILE A 305 -13.02 4.04 27.08
C ILE A 305 -12.97 5.34 27.90
N ARG A 306 -12.96 6.51 27.23
CA ARG A 306 -12.93 7.81 27.91
C ARG A 306 -14.15 8.05 28.81
N ARG A 307 -15.37 7.73 28.36
CA ARG A 307 -16.62 7.90 29.15
C ARG A 307 -16.66 7.00 30.36
N HIS A 308 -16.03 5.83 30.30
CA HIS A 308 -16.01 4.87 31.41
C HIS A 308 -14.78 5.06 32.31
N HIS A 309 -13.91 6.02 31.99
CA HIS A 309 -12.79 6.36 32.85
C HIS A 309 -13.30 7.08 34.07
N ASP A 310 -13.06 6.49 35.21
CA ASP A 310 -13.35 7.10 36.52
C ASP A 310 -12.01 7.50 37.16
N ALA A 311 -11.81 8.81 37.29
CA ALA A 311 -10.57 9.35 37.83
C ALA A 311 -10.28 8.90 39.29
N GLU A 312 -11.33 8.57 40.05
CA GLU A 312 -11.20 8.06 41.41
C GLU A 312 -10.82 6.56 41.44
N LYS A 313 -11.22 5.81 40.41
CA LYS A 313 -10.93 4.37 40.30
C LYS A 313 -9.67 4.07 39.52
N GLY A 314 -9.09 5.06 38.84
CA GLY A 314 -7.93 4.90 37.97
C GLY A 314 -8.28 4.29 36.62
N TYR A 315 -7.32 3.59 35.98
CA TYR A 315 -7.49 2.95 34.67
C TYR A 315 -8.08 1.55 34.82
N PRO A 316 -8.96 1.09 33.90
CA PRO A 316 -9.45 -0.28 33.93
C PRO A 316 -8.34 -1.29 33.70
N VAL A 317 -8.38 -2.40 34.39
CA VAL A 317 -7.44 -3.52 34.27
C VAL A 317 -7.78 -4.47 33.11
N GLY A 318 -8.98 -4.31 32.56
CA GLY A 318 -9.51 -5.13 31.49
C GLY A 318 -10.97 -4.80 31.24
N PHE A 319 -11.63 -5.69 30.53
CA PHE A 319 -13.05 -5.60 30.26
C PHE A 319 -13.71 -6.95 30.52
N ASP A 320 -14.93 -6.91 31.03
CA ASP A 320 -15.73 -8.10 31.24
C ASP A 320 -16.31 -8.66 29.91
N ALA A 321 -17.10 -9.73 30.03
CA ALA A 321 -17.73 -10.36 28.86
C ALA A 321 -18.67 -9.43 28.09
N ASP A 322 -19.24 -8.41 28.78
CA ASP A 322 -20.12 -7.39 28.19
C ASP A 322 -19.34 -6.16 27.70
N GLN A 323 -18.01 -6.24 27.63
CA GLN A 323 -17.11 -5.14 27.25
C GLN A 323 -17.17 -3.93 28.19
N ARG A 324 -17.53 -4.13 29.45
CA ARG A 324 -17.50 -3.09 30.48
C ARG A 324 -16.12 -3.04 31.14
N PRO A 325 -15.61 -1.83 31.47
CA PRO A 325 -14.29 -1.71 32.10
C PRO A 325 -14.30 -2.30 33.51
N VAL A 326 -13.32 -3.15 33.78
CA VAL A 326 -13.07 -3.71 35.12
C VAL A 326 -11.91 -2.95 35.75
N TYR A 327 -12.11 -2.45 36.98
CA TYR A 327 -11.11 -1.68 37.72
C TYR A 327 -10.54 -2.50 38.88
N ASP A 328 -9.24 -2.39 39.07
CA ASP A 328 -8.54 -2.96 40.24
C ASP A 328 -7.60 -1.91 40.84
N ALA A 329 -8.03 -1.30 41.91
CA ALA A 329 -7.30 -0.23 42.59
C ALA A 329 -5.97 -0.73 43.24
N SER A 330 -5.74 -2.05 43.32
CA SER A 330 -4.53 -2.61 43.91
C SER A 330 -3.36 -2.71 42.92
N ARG A 331 -3.60 -2.46 41.64
CA ARG A 331 -2.59 -2.60 40.58
C ARG A 331 -1.98 -1.29 40.15
N ASP A 332 -0.69 -1.30 39.89
CA ASP A 332 0.05 -0.17 39.34
C ASP A 332 -0.50 0.24 37.96
N ALA A 333 -0.66 1.54 37.74
CA ALA A 333 -1.17 2.11 36.48
C ALA A 333 -0.41 1.60 35.24
N ASN A 334 0.86 1.27 35.34
CA ASN A 334 1.67 0.73 34.24
C ASN A 334 1.19 -0.65 33.76
N VAL A 335 0.51 -1.43 34.62
CA VAL A 335 -0.04 -2.75 34.23
C VAL A 335 -1.32 -2.60 33.41
N PHE A 336 -1.99 -1.43 33.49
CA PHE A 336 -3.28 -1.19 32.85
C PHE A 336 -3.20 -0.76 31.39
N PHE A 337 -2.08 -0.15 31.00
CA PHE A 337 -1.91 0.25 29.60
C PHE A 337 -1.87 -0.94 28.64
N GLY A 338 -1.34 -2.09 29.07
CA GLY A 338 -1.27 -3.29 28.26
C GLY A 338 -2.65 -3.76 27.77
N PRO A 339 -3.59 -4.15 28.65
CA PRO A 339 -4.88 -4.70 28.21
C PRO A 339 -5.75 -3.74 27.41
N ILE A 340 -5.70 -2.42 27.70
CA ILE A 340 -6.47 -1.42 26.96
C ILE A 340 -5.86 -1.21 25.57
N LEU A 341 -4.56 -1.05 25.52
CA LEU A 341 -3.83 -0.90 24.24
C LEU A 341 -3.98 -2.15 23.39
N ASP A 342 -3.92 -3.34 23.99
CA ASP A 342 -4.10 -4.61 23.27
C ASP A 342 -5.50 -4.71 22.66
N GLN A 343 -6.56 -4.30 23.39
CA GLN A 343 -7.91 -4.32 22.83
C GLN A 343 -8.11 -3.35 21.68
N VAL A 344 -7.58 -2.11 21.80
CA VAL A 344 -7.63 -1.13 20.70
C VAL A 344 -6.82 -1.65 19.51
N ARG A 345 -5.70 -2.28 19.76
CA ARG A 345 -4.85 -2.92 18.76
C ARG A 345 -5.55 -4.09 18.07
N ASP A 346 -6.16 -4.99 18.84
CA ASP A 346 -6.90 -6.14 18.31
C ASP A 346 -8.10 -5.69 17.47
N LEU A 347 -8.84 -4.68 17.92
CA LEU A 347 -9.90 -4.06 17.13
C LEU A 347 -9.37 -3.49 15.81
N LYS A 348 -8.25 -2.77 15.85
CA LYS A 348 -7.61 -2.20 14.67
C LYS A 348 -7.19 -3.29 13.69
N VAL A 349 -6.46 -4.31 14.16
CA VAL A 349 -5.99 -5.43 13.33
C VAL A 349 -7.18 -6.19 12.73
N SER A 350 -8.20 -6.48 13.52
CA SER A 350 -9.39 -7.21 13.07
C SER A 350 -10.20 -6.42 12.04
N ALA A 351 -10.37 -5.11 12.26
CA ALA A 351 -11.10 -4.25 11.32
C ALA A 351 -10.35 -4.09 9.98
N ILE A 352 -9.01 -4.04 10.02
CA ILE A 352 -8.19 -4.04 8.81
C ILE A 352 -8.32 -5.38 8.08
N ALA A 353 -8.21 -6.50 8.81
CA ALA A 353 -8.35 -7.83 8.24
C ALA A 353 -9.71 -8.01 7.54
N GLU A 354 -10.80 -7.53 8.14
CA GLU A 354 -12.12 -7.53 7.51
C GLU A 354 -12.16 -6.69 6.23
N SER A 355 -11.58 -5.49 6.27
CA SER A 355 -11.52 -4.61 5.10
C SER A 355 -10.73 -5.24 3.95
N VAL A 356 -9.61 -5.89 4.25
CA VAL A 356 -8.79 -6.59 3.26
C VAL A 356 -9.53 -7.79 2.68
N TYR A 357 -10.15 -8.60 3.54
CA TYR A 357 -10.99 -9.71 3.11
C TYR A 357 -12.04 -9.26 2.09
N GLN A 358 -12.74 -8.17 2.40
CA GLN A 358 -13.76 -7.62 1.51
C GLN A 358 -13.20 -7.09 0.19
N ILE A 359 -12.01 -6.46 0.21
CA ILE A 359 -11.31 -6.04 -1.01
C ILE A 359 -11.04 -7.25 -1.91
N LEU A 360 -10.46 -8.33 -1.36
CA LEU A 360 -10.13 -9.53 -2.12
C LEU A 360 -11.39 -10.20 -2.70
N ALA A 361 -12.48 -10.26 -1.92
CA ALA A 361 -13.76 -10.78 -2.38
C ALA A 361 -14.33 -9.97 -3.56
N ASN A 362 -14.32 -8.64 -3.45
CA ASN A 362 -14.80 -7.75 -4.51
C ASN A 362 -13.98 -7.89 -5.79
N LEU A 363 -12.67 -8.07 -5.67
CA LEU A 363 -11.75 -8.25 -6.80
C LEU A 363 -11.81 -9.65 -7.41
N GLY A 364 -12.47 -10.61 -6.76
CA GLY A 364 -12.70 -11.95 -7.31
C GLY A 364 -11.55 -12.92 -7.12
N TYR A 365 -10.83 -12.83 -6.00
CA TYR A 365 -9.68 -13.70 -5.71
C TYR A 365 -10.04 -15.19 -5.58
N GLU A 366 -11.32 -15.53 -5.36
CA GLU A 366 -11.81 -16.91 -5.40
C GLU A 366 -11.51 -17.62 -6.74
N ARG A 367 -11.31 -16.87 -7.83
CA ARG A 367 -10.91 -17.41 -9.14
C ARG A 367 -9.55 -18.12 -9.13
N LEU A 368 -8.67 -17.79 -8.17
CA LEU A 368 -7.39 -18.49 -8.00
C LEU A 368 -7.56 -19.97 -7.62
N ALA A 369 -8.72 -20.38 -7.08
CA ALA A 369 -9.01 -21.77 -6.78
C ALA A 369 -9.31 -22.61 -8.03
N SER A 370 -9.72 -21.98 -9.12
CA SER A 370 -10.19 -22.65 -10.35
C SER A 370 -9.07 -23.19 -11.25
N SER A 371 -7.81 -23.05 -10.83
CA SER A 371 -6.60 -23.40 -11.62
C SER A 371 -6.04 -24.80 -11.31
N ARG A 372 -6.80 -25.63 -10.60
CA ARG A 372 -6.42 -27.01 -10.25
C ARG A 372 -6.90 -28.03 -11.26
#